data_3e48e710fb1349727058208681c8ac51
#
_entry.id   3e48e710fb1349727058208681c8ac51
#
_cell.length_a   1.000
_cell.length_b   1.000
_cell.length_c   1.000
_cell.angle_alpha   90.00
_cell.angle_beta   90.00
_cell.angle_gamma   90.00
#
_symmetry.space_group_name_H-M   'P 1'
#
loop_
_entity.id
_entity.type
_entity.pdbx_description
1 polymer ?
#
loop_
_entity_poly.entity_id
_entity_poly.type
_entity_poly.pdbx_seq_one_letter_code
_entity_poly.pdbx_strand_id
1 'polypeptide(L)'
;MSLSIGAHVYKKLSDSTELAKLISDKIYAISTKTEISFPFVIYRRNSLVPEYTKDRYGTGDTVSVEVAVASDNYLNSVTIAEEVRKALENKRGQYDNFNVIDAKLMSADEDFIEDTFIQRLVFSFNTE
;
A
#
# COMPACT_ATOMS: atom_id res chain seq x y z
N MET A 1 16.63 -5.18 -1.70
CA MET A 1 16.34 -4.71 -0.33
C MET A 1 14.90 -4.32 -0.17
N SER A 2 14.36 -4.54 1.00
CA SER A 2 12.95 -4.22 1.29
C SER A 2 12.67 -2.71 1.36
N LEU A 3 13.67 -1.85 1.32
CA LEU A 3 13.44 -0.42 1.09
C LEU A 3 12.67 -0.19 -0.21
N SER A 4 12.75 -1.11 -1.14
CA SER A 4 12.03 -1.05 -2.42
C SER A 4 10.62 -1.66 -2.33
N ILE A 5 10.04 -1.76 -1.14
CA ILE A 5 8.70 -2.34 -0.92
C ILE A 5 7.63 -1.70 -1.82
N GLY A 6 7.84 -0.45 -2.22
CA GLY A 6 6.92 0.23 -3.13
C GLY A 6 6.70 -0.51 -4.44
N ALA A 7 7.71 -1.23 -4.93
CA ALA A 7 7.58 -2.03 -6.15
C ALA A 7 6.54 -3.14 -5.97
N HIS A 8 6.53 -3.79 -4.80
CA HIS A 8 5.54 -4.81 -4.47
C HIS A 8 4.13 -4.21 -4.38
N VAL A 9 4.01 -3.10 -3.65
CA VAL A 9 2.72 -2.41 -3.45
C VAL A 9 2.16 -1.98 -4.81
N TYR A 10 2.97 -1.32 -5.62
CA TYR A 10 2.54 -0.86 -6.95
C TYR A 10 2.13 -2.03 -7.83
N LYS A 11 2.92 -3.10 -7.86
CA LYS A 11 2.63 -4.27 -8.68
C LYS A 11 1.28 -4.90 -8.29
N LYS A 12 1.06 -5.12 -7.00
CA LYS A 12 -0.18 -5.76 -6.53
C LYS A 12 -1.40 -4.88 -6.77
N LEU A 13 -1.28 -3.57 -6.57
CA LEU A 13 -2.38 -2.66 -6.85
C LEU A 13 -2.65 -2.55 -8.35
N SER A 14 -1.62 -2.43 -9.17
CA SER A 14 -1.79 -2.30 -10.62
C SER A 14 -2.27 -3.59 -11.30
N ASP A 15 -1.99 -4.76 -10.70
CA ASP A 15 -2.47 -6.04 -11.22
C ASP A 15 -3.94 -6.30 -10.90
N SER A 16 -4.55 -5.51 -10.01
CA SER A 16 -5.96 -5.67 -9.66
C SER A 16 -6.86 -5.09 -10.74
N THR A 17 -7.58 -5.95 -11.45
CA THR A 17 -8.51 -5.52 -12.50
C THR A 17 -9.70 -4.77 -11.93
N GLU A 18 -10.17 -5.17 -10.75
CA GLU A 18 -11.29 -4.50 -10.08
C GLU A 18 -10.90 -3.10 -9.63
N LEU A 19 -9.69 -2.93 -9.11
CA LEU A 19 -9.19 -1.62 -8.73
C LEU A 19 -9.00 -0.72 -9.96
N ALA A 20 -8.50 -1.26 -11.05
CA ALA A 20 -8.32 -0.52 -12.30
C ALA A 20 -9.64 0.02 -12.86
N LYS A 21 -10.75 -0.69 -12.66
CA LYS A 21 -12.08 -0.21 -13.06
C LYS A 21 -12.51 1.01 -12.27
N LEU A 22 -12.00 1.16 -11.05
CA LEU A 22 -12.39 2.23 -10.14
C LEU A 22 -11.50 3.47 -10.24
N ILE A 23 -10.18 3.26 -10.41
CA ILE A 23 -9.21 4.37 -10.37
C ILE A 23 -8.36 4.50 -11.64
N SER A 24 -8.58 3.64 -12.65
CA SER A 24 -7.70 3.51 -13.82
C SER A 24 -6.28 3.15 -13.38
N ASP A 25 -5.28 3.94 -13.74
CA ASP A 25 -3.89 3.72 -13.35
C ASP A 25 -3.40 4.74 -12.31
N LYS A 26 -4.32 5.41 -11.60
CA LYS A 26 -3.98 6.51 -10.69
C LYS A 26 -3.48 6.01 -9.34
N ILE A 27 -2.29 5.44 -9.35
CA ILE A 27 -1.59 4.91 -8.17
C ILE A 27 -0.24 5.63 -8.09
N TYR A 28 -0.01 6.35 -6.98
CA TYR A 28 1.15 7.22 -6.84
C TYR A 28 1.93 6.93 -5.56
N ALA A 29 3.25 7.10 -5.62
CA ALA A 29 4.11 6.98 -4.47
C ALA A 29 4.26 8.33 -3.78
N ILE A 30 4.03 8.38 -2.47
CA ILE A 30 4.26 9.50 -1.55
C ILE A 30 3.33 10.70 -1.79
N SER A 31 3.33 11.25 -2.99
CA SER A 31 2.49 12.41 -3.30
C SER A 31 2.25 12.51 -4.80
N THR A 32 1.30 13.36 -5.18
CA THR A 32 1.07 13.73 -6.56
C THR A 32 1.73 15.08 -6.83
N LYS A 33 2.38 15.24 -7.99
CA LYS A 33 3.05 16.50 -8.35
C LYS A 33 2.12 17.50 -9.03
N THR A 34 0.99 17.04 -9.53
CA THR A 34 0.01 17.87 -10.24
C THR A 34 -1.37 17.53 -9.70
N GLU A 35 -2.34 18.39 -9.98
CA GLU A 35 -3.73 18.08 -9.65
C GLU A 35 -4.16 16.82 -10.40
N ILE A 36 -4.69 15.88 -9.63
CA ILE A 36 -5.15 14.59 -10.14
C ILE A 36 -6.64 14.51 -9.86
N SER A 37 -7.41 14.11 -10.85
CA SER A 37 -8.85 13.93 -10.68
C SER A 37 -9.13 12.73 -9.77
N PHE A 38 -10.17 12.87 -8.94
CA PHE A 38 -10.61 11.77 -8.11
C PHE A 38 -11.22 10.65 -8.95
N PRO A 39 -11.19 9.40 -8.45
CA PRO A 39 -10.46 8.93 -7.26
C PRO A 39 -9.02 8.54 -7.60
N PHE A 40 -8.17 8.50 -6.57
CA PHE A 40 -6.80 8.01 -6.74
C PHE A 40 -6.28 7.38 -5.45
N VAL A 41 -5.13 6.71 -5.55
CA VAL A 41 -4.49 6.01 -4.43
C VAL A 41 -3.04 6.48 -4.32
N ILE A 42 -2.62 6.76 -3.09
CA ILE A 42 -1.24 7.14 -2.78
C ILE A 42 -0.72 6.15 -1.73
N TYR A 43 0.51 5.68 -1.89
CA TYR A 43 1.15 4.82 -0.91
C TYR A 43 2.50 5.40 -0.46
N ARG A 44 2.87 5.11 0.78
CA ARG A 44 4.17 5.52 1.32
C ARG A 44 4.64 4.52 2.36
N ARG A 45 5.96 4.35 2.44
CA ARG A 45 6.54 3.55 3.52
C ARG A 45 6.60 4.42 4.77
N ASN A 46 5.99 3.92 5.85
CA ASN A 46 6.04 4.60 7.16
C ASN A 46 7.32 4.27 7.90
N SER A 47 7.73 3.00 7.88
CA SER A 47 8.89 2.55 8.63
C SER A 47 9.39 1.23 8.08
N LEU A 48 10.65 0.94 8.37
CA LEU A 48 11.26 -0.34 8.13
C LEU A 48 12.06 -0.70 9.38
N VAL A 49 11.75 -1.86 9.97
CA VAL A 49 12.44 -2.35 11.15
C VAL A 49 13.14 -3.64 10.77
N PRO A 50 14.48 -3.64 10.74
CA PRO A 50 15.22 -4.86 10.42
C PRO A 50 15.15 -5.83 11.58
N GLU A 51 15.10 -7.12 11.25
CA GLU A 51 15.17 -8.20 12.23
C GLU A 51 16.54 -8.86 12.12
N TYR A 52 17.20 -8.99 13.25
CA TYR A 52 18.52 -9.60 13.32
C TYR A 52 18.47 -10.87 14.14
N THR A 53 19.20 -11.88 13.69
CA THR A 53 19.40 -13.10 14.46
C THR A 53 20.53 -12.90 15.48
N LYS A 54 20.70 -13.87 16.39
CA LYS A 54 21.80 -13.89 17.35
C LYS A 54 23.18 -13.88 16.66
N ASP A 55 23.22 -14.36 15.43
CA ASP A 55 24.47 -14.40 14.63
C ASP A 55 24.73 -13.09 13.88
N ARG A 56 23.93 -12.07 14.12
CA ARG A 56 24.04 -10.71 13.54
C ARG A 56 23.75 -10.65 12.03
N TYR A 57 23.13 -11.67 11.47
CA TYR A 57 22.69 -11.64 10.10
C TYR A 57 21.21 -11.22 10.05
N GLY A 58 20.90 -10.36 9.11
CA GLY A 58 19.51 -9.98 8.89
C GLY A 58 18.72 -11.16 8.35
N THR A 59 17.61 -11.47 8.99
CA THR A 59 16.67 -12.51 8.52
C THR A 59 15.57 -11.92 7.67
N GLY A 60 15.50 -10.61 7.60
CA GLY A 60 14.49 -9.88 6.86
C GLY A 60 14.10 -8.59 7.56
N ASP A 61 13.10 -7.95 7.05
CA ASP A 61 12.62 -6.68 7.59
C ASP A 61 11.11 -6.75 7.78
N THR A 62 10.61 -5.95 8.73
CA THR A 62 9.20 -5.65 8.86
C THR A 62 8.97 -4.23 8.35
N VAL A 63 8.17 -4.09 7.30
CA VAL A 63 7.95 -2.80 6.64
C VAL A 63 6.49 -2.39 6.80
N SER A 64 6.28 -1.18 7.32
CA SER A 64 4.95 -0.59 7.44
C SER A 64 4.72 0.35 6.27
N VAL A 65 3.61 0.16 5.57
CA VAL A 65 3.22 0.98 4.42
C VAL A 65 1.81 1.48 4.62
N GLU A 66 1.61 2.79 4.44
CA GLU A 66 0.29 3.39 4.44
C GLU A 66 -0.19 3.52 3.00
N VAL A 67 -1.43 3.10 2.75
CA VAL A 67 -2.09 3.29 1.47
C VAL A 67 -3.32 4.17 1.72
N ALA A 68 -3.36 5.31 1.08
CA ALA A 68 -4.46 6.27 1.22
C ALA A 68 -5.26 6.34 -0.07
N VAL A 69 -6.58 6.23 0.07
CA VAL A 69 -7.53 6.39 -1.04
C VAL A 69 -8.17 7.76 -0.90
N ALA A 70 -8.19 8.53 -1.97
CA ALA A 70 -8.82 9.85 -2.01
C ALA A 70 -9.97 9.84 -3.03
N SER A 71 -11.14 10.29 -2.62
CA SER A 71 -12.33 10.33 -3.48
C SER A 71 -13.22 11.50 -3.09
N ASP A 72 -14.02 11.97 -4.04
CA ASP A 72 -15.05 12.98 -3.80
C ASP A 72 -16.40 12.36 -3.40
N ASN A 73 -16.46 11.03 -3.29
CA ASN A 73 -17.65 10.28 -2.91
C ASN A 73 -17.30 9.27 -1.81
N TYR A 74 -18.04 9.31 -0.70
CA TYR A 74 -17.74 8.46 0.45
C TYR A 74 -17.82 6.97 0.12
N LEU A 75 -18.93 6.52 -0.44
CA LEU A 75 -19.12 5.09 -0.73
C LEU A 75 -18.09 4.59 -1.72
N ASN A 76 -17.72 5.41 -2.68
CA ASN A 76 -16.68 5.07 -3.64
C ASN A 76 -15.32 4.92 -2.94
N SER A 77 -15.01 5.79 -1.97
CA SER A 77 -13.76 5.67 -1.22
C SER A 77 -13.67 4.36 -0.45
N VAL A 78 -14.77 3.92 0.15
CA VAL A 78 -14.84 2.64 0.88
C VAL A 78 -14.67 1.46 -0.08
N THR A 79 -15.36 1.50 -1.23
CA THR A 79 -15.26 0.43 -2.23
C THR A 79 -13.83 0.27 -2.73
N ILE A 80 -13.17 1.39 -3.02
CA ILE A 80 -11.77 1.38 -3.45
C ILE A 80 -10.87 0.83 -2.34
N ALA A 81 -11.08 1.26 -1.10
CA ALA A 81 -10.29 0.79 0.04
C ALA A 81 -10.42 -0.74 0.22
N GLU A 82 -11.62 -1.29 0.03
CA GLU A 82 -11.82 -2.72 0.10
C GLU A 82 -11.06 -3.46 -1.00
N GLU A 83 -11.01 -2.90 -2.20
CA GLU A 83 -10.23 -3.50 -3.30
C GLU A 83 -8.72 -3.38 -3.06
N VAL A 84 -8.27 -2.29 -2.46
CA VAL A 84 -6.86 -2.15 -2.02
C VAL A 84 -6.52 -3.26 -1.02
N ARG A 85 -7.38 -3.48 -0.04
CA ARG A 85 -7.17 -4.54 0.96
C ARG A 85 -7.07 -5.91 0.29
N LYS A 86 -7.97 -6.24 -0.62
CA LYS A 86 -7.96 -7.52 -1.34
C LYS A 86 -6.69 -7.70 -2.16
N ALA A 87 -6.16 -6.61 -2.72
CA ALA A 87 -4.97 -6.67 -3.56
C ALA A 87 -3.69 -6.93 -2.76
N LEU A 88 -3.64 -6.47 -1.50
CA LEU A 88 -2.42 -6.49 -0.70
C LEU A 88 -2.42 -7.51 0.43
N GLU A 89 -3.56 -7.72 1.11
CA GLU A 89 -3.61 -8.58 2.29
C GLU A 89 -3.33 -10.03 1.93
N ASN A 90 -2.43 -10.66 2.67
CA ASN A 90 -2.03 -12.07 2.51
C ASN A 90 -1.38 -12.39 1.16
N LYS A 91 -0.91 -11.39 0.44
CA LYS A 91 -0.23 -11.60 -0.84
C LYS A 91 1.28 -11.66 -0.65
N ARG A 92 1.92 -12.49 -1.47
CA ARG A 92 3.37 -12.68 -1.48
C ARG A 92 3.94 -12.17 -2.78
N GLY A 93 5.26 -11.97 -2.81
CA GLY A 93 5.94 -11.57 -4.03
C GLY A 93 7.41 -11.89 -3.98
N GLN A 94 8.00 -12.13 -5.15
CA GLN A 94 9.44 -12.37 -5.29
C GLN A 94 10.01 -11.30 -6.21
N TYR A 95 11.12 -10.72 -5.78
CA TYR A 95 11.79 -9.64 -6.49
C TYR A 95 13.29 -9.93 -6.51
N ASP A 96 14.05 -9.21 -7.33
CA ASP A 96 15.47 -9.47 -7.52
C ASP A 96 16.28 -9.38 -6.21
N ASN A 97 15.90 -8.47 -5.33
CA ASN A 97 16.68 -8.17 -4.14
C ASN A 97 15.91 -8.33 -2.81
N PHE A 98 14.68 -8.80 -2.85
CA PHE A 98 13.91 -9.12 -1.65
C PHE A 98 12.67 -9.94 -2.01
N ASN A 99 12.11 -10.60 -1.01
CA ASN A 99 10.84 -11.32 -1.13
C ASN A 99 9.86 -10.84 -0.08
N VAL A 100 8.59 -10.76 -0.43
CA VAL A 100 7.51 -10.49 0.52
C VAL A 100 6.88 -11.83 0.88
N ILE A 101 6.99 -12.21 2.14
CA ILE A 101 6.50 -13.51 2.63
C ILE A 101 5.16 -13.42 3.33
N ASP A 102 4.77 -12.22 3.78
CA ASP A 102 3.52 -12.02 4.48
C ASP A 102 3.10 -10.55 4.39
N ALA A 103 1.80 -10.32 4.40
CA ALA A 103 1.23 -8.99 4.39
C ALA A 103 -0.05 -8.98 5.23
N LYS A 104 -0.10 -8.10 6.22
CA LYS A 104 -1.24 -7.99 7.14
C LYS A 104 -1.75 -6.57 7.20
N LEU A 105 -3.07 -6.41 7.20
CA LEU A 105 -3.68 -5.12 7.51
C LEU A 105 -3.60 -4.91 9.02
N MET A 106 -2.96 -3.82 9.43
CA MET A 106 -2.77 -3.50 10.84
C MET A 106 -3.84 -2.57 11.36
N SER A 107 -4.24 -1.60 10.56
CA SER A 107 -5.27 -0.64 10.94
C SER A 107 -5.83 0.04 9.70
N ALA A 108 -7.03 0.60 9.87
CA ALA A 108 -7.64 1.43 8.83
C ALA A 108 -8.44 2.53 9.52
N ASP A 109 -8.33 3.73 9.02
CA ASP A 109 -9.12 4.86 9.49
C ASP A 109 -9.62 5.68 8.31
N GLU A 110 -10.49 6.62 8.58
CA GLU A 110 -11.04 7.49 7.54
C GLU A 110 -11.07 8.92 8.00
N ASP A 111 -11.07 9.84 7.04
CA ASP A 111 -11.07 11.27 7.30
C ASP A 111 -11.77 12.03 6.18
N PHE A 112 -12.09 13.28 6.44
CA PHE A 112 -12.64 14.18 5.44
C PHE A 112 -11.91 15.52 5.56
N ILE A 113 -11.07 15.82 4.58
CA ILE A 113 -10.21 16.99 4.58
C ILE A 113 -10.30 17.68 3.22
N GLU A 114 -10.58 18.99 3.21
CA GLU A 114 -10.65 19.80 1.99
C GLU A 114 -11.56 19.17 0.93
N ASP A 115 -12.79 18.84 1.35
CA ASP A 115 -13.82 18.23 0.50
C ASP A 115 -13.43 16.88 -0.09
N THR A 116 -12.48 16.19 0.53
CA THR A 116 -11.97 14.90 0.07
C THR A 116 -12.21 13.83 1.13
N PHE A 117 -12.85 12.73 0.75
CA PHE A 117 -12.96 11.55 1.59
C PHE A 117 -11.69 10.73 1.46
N ILE A 118 -11.07 10.44 2.60
CA ILE A 118 -9.80 9.72 2.66
C ILE A 118 -10.00 8.44 3.46
N GLN A 119 -9.57 7.31 2.88
CA GLN A 119 -9.47 6.02 3.58
C GLN A 119 -7.99 5.69 3.70
N ARG A 120 -7.50 5.51 4.92
CA ARG A 120 -6.09 5.14 5.15
C ARG A 120 -6.02 3.71 5.67
N LEU A 121 -5.22 2.90 5.00
CA LEU A 121 -4.96 1.52 5.39
C LEU A 121 -3.47 1.39 5.67
N VAL A 122 -3.14 0.80 6.81
CA VAL A 122 -1.75 0.55 7.18
C VAL A 122 -1.50 -0.96 7.14
N PHE A 123 -0.54 -1.36 6.32
CA PHE A 123 -0.15 -2.76 6.16
C PHE A 123 1.23 -2.99 6.74
N SER A 124 1.43 -4.17 7.29
CA SER A 124 2.74 -4.65 7.71
C SER A 124 3.18 -5.76 6.78
N PHE A 125 4.34 -5.62 6.18
CA PHE A 125 4.92 -6.61 5.28
C PHE A 125 6.15 -7.23 5.93
N ASN A 126 6.20 -8.56 5.96
CA ASN A 126 7.40 -9.29 6.35
C ASN A 126 8.17 -9.68 5.10
N THR A 127 9.45 -9.35 5.09
CA THR A 127 10.32 -9.59 3.94
C THR A 127 11.53 -10.42 4.33
N GLU A 128 12.16 -11.02 3.34
CA GLU A 128 13.42 -11.72 3.55
C GLU A 128 14.40 -11.49 2.40
#